data_55557be339756fa1b5bee9956e7f5056
#
_entry.id   55557be339756fa1b5bee9956e7f5056
#
_cell.length_a   1.000
_cell.length_b   1.000
_cell.length_c   1.000
_cell.angle_alpha   90.00
_cell.angle_beta   90.00
_cell.angle_gamma   90.00
#
_symmetry.space_group_name_H-M   'P 1'
#
loop_
_entity.id
_entity.type
_entity.pdbx_description
1 polymer ?
#
loop_
_entity_poly.entity_id
_entity_poly.type
_entity_poly.pdbx_seq_one_letter_code
_entity_poly.pdbx_strand_id
1 'polypeptide(L)'
;MLFRSCDDLFDWAFASFADRPLVDTQTVLTTVDLNKCRTEPAVELYAAAPVSGYGHSDDKVSYSFDLPESVSATVKEGQKLGTATVYLDGYEVGQVDLVTHREYVSDFRTDIKATLLLLCALILILCALGFVTLRCGGGLTLNQRRRQMKRRR
;
A
#
# COMPACT_ATOMS: atom_id res chain seq x y z
N MET A 1 11.29 -25.45 59.47
CA MET A 1 12.07 -24.51 58.62
C MET A 1 11.69 -24.58 57.12
N LEU A 2 11.02 -25.62 56.65
CA LEU A 2 10.63 -25.78 55.22
C LEU A 2 9.54 -24.79 54.73
N PHE A 3 8.66 -24.34 55.61
CA PHE A 3 7.55 -23.46 55.22
C PHE A 3 7.97 -22.02 54.84
N ARG A 4 8.99 -21.46 55.47
CA ARG A 4 9.50 -20.11 55.12
C ARG A 4 10.07 -20.05 53.72
N SER A 5 10.74 -21.12 53.26
CA SER A 5 11.31 -21.18 51.92
C SER A 5 10.21 -21.27 50.83
N CYS A 6 9.05 -21.84 51.14
CA CYS A 6 7.91 -21.89 50.22
C CYS A 6 7.23 -20.53 50.13
N ASP A 7 7.04 -19.83 51.25
CA ASP A 7 6.45 -18.50 51.30
C ASP A 7 7.34 -17.52 50.52
N ASP A 8 8.64 -17.51 50.75
CA ASP A 8 9.62 -16.69 50.04
C ASP A 8 9.62 -16.96 48.53
N LEU A 9 9.43 -18.24 48.11
CA LEU A 9 9.35 -18.61 46.68
C LEU A 9 8.07 -18.10 46.04
N PHE A 10 6.93 -18.22 46.74
CA PHE A 10 5.65 -17.69 46.25
C PHE A 10 5.67 -16.16 46.14
N ASP A 11 6.21 -15.48 47.19
CA ASP A 11 6.34 -14.05 47.16
C ASP A 11 7.23 -13.57 46.00
N TRP A 12 8.35 -14.26 45.75
CA TRP A 12 9.21 -13.98 44.61
C TRP A 12 8.46 -14.22 43.27
N ALA A 13 7.75 -15.33 43.13
CA ALA A 13 7.03 -15.67 41.91
C ALA A 13 5.94 -14.62 41.60
N PHE A 14 5.12 -14.27 42.60
CA PHE A 14 4.07 -13.28 42.45
C PHE A 14 4.61 -11.85 42.21
N ALA A 15 5.78 -11.52 42.74
CA ALA A 15 6.43 -10.24 42.49
C ALA A 15 7.10 -10.18 41.12
N SER A 16 7.56 -11.31 40.57
CA SER A 16 8.35 -11.39 39.37
C SER A 16 7.49 -11.61 38.09
N PHE A 17 6.34 -12.25 38.26
CA PHE A 17 5.44 -12.59 37.13
C PHE A 17 4.15 -11.78 37.21
N ALA A 18 3.84 -11.06 36.19
CA ALA A 18 2.62 -10.25 36.09
C ALA A 18 2.04 -10.31 34.65
N ASP A 19 0.74 -10.05 34.56
CA ASP A 19 0.11 -9.75 33.28
C ASP A 19 0.55 -8.35 32.82
N ARG A 20 1.11 -8.28 31.62
CA ARG A 20 1.58 -7.03 31.05
C ARG A 20 1.16 -6.88 29.60
N PRO A 21 0.89 -5.67 29.13
CA PRO A 21 0.59 -5.44 27.74
C PRO A 21 1.85 -5.69 26.89
N LEU A 22 1.73 -6.58 25.90
CA LEU A 22 2.79 -6.93 24.96
C LEU A 22 2.66 -6.12 23.67
N VAL A 23 1.42 -5.80 23.28
CA VAL A 23 1.09 -5.03 22.09
C VAL A 23 0.03 -4.01 22.42
N ASP A 24 0.30 -2.77 22.03
CA ASP A 24 -0.65 -1.66 22.11
C ASP A 24 -1.21 -1.35 20.72
N THR A 25 -2.47 -0.88 20.65
CA THR A 25 -3.15 -0.49 19.41
C THR A 25 -2.64 0.83 18.83
N GLN A 26 -1.89 1.63 19.59
CA GLN A 26 -1.39 2.94 19.18
C GLN A 26 0.06 2.91 18.65
N THR A 27 0.75 1.80 18.86
CA THR A 27 2.15 1.68 18.46
C THR A 27 2.26 1.07 17.06
N VAL A 28 3.07 1.68 16.18
CA VAL A 28 3.41 1.12 14.87
C VAL A 28 4.24 -0.14 15.07
N LEU A 29 3.73 -1.28 14.63
CA LEU A 29 4.41 -2.56 14.74
C LEU A 29 5.35 -2.80 13.55
N THR A 30 4.90 -2.47 12.35
CA THR A 30 5.66 -2.64 11.12
C THR A 30 5.12 -1.73 10.00
N THR A 31 5.83 -1.69 8.90
CA THR A 31 5.44 -0.96 7.69
C THR A 31 5.47 -1.87 6.48
N VAL A 32 4.58 -1.63 5.51
CA VAL A 32 4.51 -2.35 4.22
C VAL A 32 4.58 -1.35 3.08
N ASP A 33 5.35 -1.68 2.05
CA ASP A 33 5.52 -0.81 0.89
C ASP A 33 4.22 -0.67 0.08
N LEU A 34 3.87 0.57 -0.25
CA LEU A 34 2.73 0.89 -1.11
C LEU A 34 3.21 1.13 -2.54
N ASN A 35 2.90 0.19 -3.43
CA ASN A 35 3.23 0.32 -4.84
C ASN A 35 2.44 1.47 -5.49
N LYS A 36 3.13 2.28 -6.32
CA LYS A 36 2.54 3.36 -7.13
C LYS A 36 2.00 4.55 -6.31
N CYS A 37 2.54 4.78 -5.13
CA CYS A 37 2.33 6.00 -4.39
C CYS A 37 3.65 6.79 -4.33
N ARG A 38 3.62 8.05 -4.77
CA ARG A 38 4.82 8.92 -4.72
C ARG A 38 4.91 9.70 -3.43
N THR A 39 3.77 9.96 -2.81
CA THR A 39 3.68 10.82 -1.64
C THR A 39 3.96 10.05 -0.34
N GLU A 40 3.47 8.83 -0.24
CA GLU A 40 3.64 7.97 0.95
C GLU A 40 4.03 6.55 0.48
N PRO A 41 5.33 6.22 0.48
CA PRO A 41 5.79 4.95 -0.06
C PRO A 41 5.50 3.75 0.83
N ALA A 42 5.18 3.97 2.12
CA ALA A 42 4.94 2.92 3.10
C ALA A 42 3.66 3.15 3.88
N VAL A 43 2.97 2.06 4.19
CA VAL A 43 1.78 2.00 5.05
C VAL A 43 2.19 1.58 6.44
N GLU A 44 1.84 2.37 7.44
CA GLU A 44 2.04 2.04 8.86
C GLU A 44 0.95 1.08 9.34
N LEU A 45 1.35 0.02 10.01
CA LEU A 45 0.47 -1.01 10.52
C LEU A 45 0.46 -1.04 12.05
N TYR A 46 -0.75 -1.12 12.56
CA TYR A 46 -1.08 -1.14 13.99
C TYR A 46 -1.81 -2.43 14.35
N ALA A 47 -1.76 -2.82 15.60
CA ALA A 47 -2.56 -3.93 16.09
C ALA A 47 -4.04 -3.55 16.14
N ALA A 48 -4.92 -4.42 15.66
CA ALA A 48 -6.38 -4.23 15.76
C ALA A 48 -6.89 -4.36 17.20
N ALA A 49 -6.19 -5.12 18.05
CA ALA A 49 -6.53 -5.33 19.44
C ALA A 49 -5.26 -5.38 20.30
N PRO A 50 -5.33 -4.97 21.58
CA PRO A 50 -4.22 -5.14 22.49
C PRO A 50 -4.01 -6.62 22.81
N VAL A 51 -2.76 -7.02 22.97
CA VAL A 51 -2.39 -8.37 23.43
C VAL A 51 -1.64 -8.24 24.74
N SER A 52 -2.08 -8.96 25.77
CA SER A 52 -1.36 -9.08 27.02
C SER A 52 -0.87 -10.51 27.23
N GLY A 53 0.17 -10.66 28.01
CA GLY A 53 0.75 -11.95 28.34
C GLY A 53 1.30 -11.97 29.75
N TYR A 54 1.20 -13.14 30.37
CA TYR A 54 1.74 -13.38 31.72
C TYR A 54 3.19 -13.85 31.61
N GLY A 55 4.11 -13.10 32.17
CA GLY A 55 5.52 -13.43 32.11
C GLY A 55 6.39 -12.60 33.05
N HIS A 56 7.69 -12.88 33.05
CA HIS A 56 8.67 -12.15 33.83
C HIS A 56 8.96 -10.78 33.18
N SER A 57 9.39 -9.79 33.99
CA SER A 57 9.73 -8.46 33.54
C SER A 57 10.82 -8.44 32.48
N ASP A 58 11.74 -9.39 32.50
CA ASP A 58 12.91 -9.45 31.61
C ASP A 58 12.68 -10.30 30.36
N ASP A 59 11.50 -10.95 30.24
CA ASP A 59 11.15 -11.75 29.06
C ASP A 59 11.11 -10.90 27.80
N LYS A 60 11.72 -11.42 26.72
CA LYS A 60 11.82 -10.74 25.45
C LYS A 60 10.57 -10.96 24.62
N VAL A 61 9.97 -9.84 24.19
CA VAL A 61 8.88 -9.85 23.22
C VAL A 61 9.46 -9.87 21.80
N SER A 62 8.98 -10.77 20.98
CA SER A 62 9.31 -10.85 19.56
C SER A 62 8.05 -11.02 18.72
N TYR A 63 8.10 -10.55 17.45
CA TYR A 63 6.96 -10.57 16.55
C TYR A 63 7.34 -11.30 15.26
N SER A 64 6.43 -12.11 14.75
CA SER A 64 6.50 -12.68 13.42
C SER A 64 5.34 -12.13 12.60
N PHE A 65 5.63 -11.59 11.42
CA PHE A 65 4.64 -10.93 10.58
C PHE A 65 4.33 -11.79 9.35
N ASP A 66 3.04 -12.03 9.11
CA ASP A 66 2.54 -12.60 7.86
C ASP A 66 1.87 -11.48 7.06
N LEU A 67 2.65 -10.91 6.14
CA LEU A 67 2.31 -9.72 5.37
C LEU A 67 2.65 -9.91 3.89
N PRO A 68 1.89 -9.33 2.97
CA PRO A 68 2.30 -9.23 1.57
C PRO A 68 3.54 -8.32 1.45
N GLU A 69 4.44 -8.62 0.52
CA GLU A 69 5.63 -7.80 0.27
C GLU A 69 5.28 -6.35 -0.09
N SER A 70 4.14 -6.15 -0.75
CA SER A 70 3.68 -4.81 -1.12
C SER A 70 2.17 -4.77 -1.36
N VAL A 71 1.57 -3.61 -1.17
CA VAL A 71 0.15 -3.35 -1.44
C VAL A 71 0.03 -2.43 -2.65
N SER A 72 -0.78 -2.84 -3.65
CA SER A 72 -0.90 -2.14 -4.94
C SER A 72 -2.20 -1.34 -5.11
N ALA A 73 -3.06 -1.33 -4.11
CA ALA A 73 -4.37 -0.70 -4.16
C ALA A 73 -4.53 0.36 -3.06
N THR A 74 -5.56 1.19 -3.21
CA THR A 74 -6.01 2.07 -2.14
C THR A 74 -6.34 1.26 -0.89
N VAL A 75 -5.75 1.63 0.24
CA VAL A 75 -5.98 1.00 1.53
C VAL A 75 -6.92 1.90 2.33
N LYS A 76 -7.99 1.33 2.85
CA LYS A 76 -8.96 2.05 3.69
C LYS A 76 -8.54 1.99 5.15
N GLU A 77 -8.94 3.01 5.91
CA GLU A 77 -8.81 2.99 7.36
C GLU A 77 -9.50 1.74 7.94
N GLY A 78 -8.83 1.08 8.90
CA GLY A 78 -9.31 -0.16 9.53
C GLY A 78 -9.20 -1.41 8.66
N GLN A 79 -8.64 -1.32 7.45
CA GLN A 79 -8.47 -2.49 6.59
C GLN A 79 -7.38 -3.41 7.14
N LYS A 80 -7.71 -4.69 7.30
CA LYS A 80 -6.74 -5.74 7.63
C LYS A 80 -5.83 -5.97 6.44
N LEU A 81 -4.51 -5.89 6.67
CA LEU A 81 -3.48 -6.15 5.66
C LEU A 81 -2.66 -7.41 5.94
N GLY A 82 -2.69 -7.90 7.17
CA GLY A 82 -1.98 -9.10 7.56
C GLY A 82 -2.23 -9.49 9.01
N THR A 83 -1.37 -10.37 9.53
CA THR A 83 -1.40 -10.82 10.92
C THR A 83 -0.01 -10.75 11.53
N ALA A 84 0.04 -10.46 12.84
CA ALA A 84 1.25 -10.56 13.64
C ALA A 84 1.06 -11.66 14.69
N THR A 85 2.02 -12.55 14.81
CA THR A 85 2.11 -13.51 15.89
C THR A 85 3.07 -12.98 16.94
N VAL A 86 2.61 -12.90 18.16
CA VAL A 86 3.35 -12.36 19.31
C VAL A 86 3.97 -13.50 20.10
N TYR A 87 5.26 -13.41 20.33
CA TYR A 87 6.03 -14.37 21.11
C TYR A 87 6.60 -13.70 22.35
N LEU A 88 6.53 -14.41 23.47
CA LEU A 88 7.16 -14.06 24.73
C LEU A 88 8.20 -15.13 25.05
N ASP A 89 9.46 -14.76 25.09
CA ASP A 89 10.61 -15.68 25.29
C ASP A 89 10.59 -16.93 24.38
N GLY A 90 10.09 -16.75 23.11
CA GLY A 90 9.99 -17.80 22.12
C GLY A 90 8.71 -18.65 22.18
N TYR A 91 7.82 -18.40 23.13
CA TYR A 91 6.51 -19.06 23.21
C TYR A 91 5.45 -18.16 22.58
N GLU A 92 4.59 -18.73 21.73
CA GLU A 92 3.47 -18.03 21.13
C GLU A 92 2.43 -17.69 22.20
N VAL A 93 2.16 -16.38 22.33
CA VAL A 93 1.15 -15.86 23.27
C VAL A 93 -0.19 -15.64 22.56
N GLY A 94 -0.13 -15.19 21.30
CA GLY A 94 -1.33 -14.96 20.53
C GLY A 94 -1.07 -14.34 19.16
N GLN A 95 -2.14 -14.23 18.37
CA GLN A 95 -2.16 -13.59 17.06
C GLN A 95 -3.03 -12.36 17.09
N VAL A 96 -2.62 -11.33 16.36
CA VAL A 96 -3.37 -10.08 16.19
C VAL A 96 -3.40 -9.65 14.74
N ASP A 97 -4.54 -9.15 14.31
CA ASP A 97 -4.70 -8.58 12.98
C ASP A 97 -3.98 -7.24 12.88
N LEU A 98 -3.33 -7.00 11.75
CA LEU A 98 -2.67 -5.74 11.44
C LEU A 98 -3.58 -4.87 10.57
N VAL A 99 -3.85 -3.66 11.06
CA VAL A 99 -4.74 -2.70 10.42
C VAL A 99 -4.05 -1.35 10.27
N THR A 100 -4.54 -0.52 9.36
CA THR A 100 -4.09 0.86 9.22
C THR A 100 -5.09 1.82 9.87
N HIS A 101 -4.58 2.88 10.50
CA HIS A 101 -5.39 3.96 11.08
C HIS A 101 -5.64 5.13 10.12
N ARG A 102 -5.12 5.04 8.89
CA ARG A 102 -5.26 6.08 7.85
C ARG A 102 -5.67 5.47 6.52
N GLU A 103 -6.35 6.26 5.71
CA GLU A 103 -6.61 5.90 4.32
C GLU A 103 -5.41 6.30 3.46
N TYR A 104 -4.92 5.35 2.66
CA TYR A 104 -3.85 5.55 1.68
C TYR A 104 -4.42 5.43 0.27
N VAL A 105 -4.31 6.49 -0.52
CA VAL A 105 -4.82 6.54 -1.89
C VAL A 105 -3.67 6.41 -2.87
N SER A 106 -3.73 5.43 -3.77
CA SER A 106 -2.73 5.31 -4.82
C SER A 106 -2.90 6.41 -5.88
N ASP A 107 -1.81 7.07 -6.26
CA ASP A 107 -1.80 8.16 -7.28
C ASP A 107 -2.02 7.65 -8.71
N PHE A 108 -2.21 6.36 -8.90
CA PHE A 108 -2.36 5.73 -10.21
C PHE A 108 -3.55 6.27 -11.04
N ARG A 109 -4.60 6.77 -10.37
CA ARG A 109 -5.75 7.37 -11.07
C ARG A 109 -5.45 8.71 -11.75
N THR A 110 -4.49 9.47 -11.24
CA THR A 110 -4.11 10.76 -11.83
C THR A 110 -3.28 10.56 -13.08
N ASP A 111 -2.41 9.57 -13.12
CA ASP A 111 -1.57 9.28 -14.29
C ASP A 111 -2.38 8.72 -15.46
N ILE A 112 -3.42 7.91 -15.21
CA ILE A 112 -4.31 7.41 -16.27
C ILE A 112 -5.10 8.56 -16.92
N LYS A 113 -5.60 9.52 -16.14
CA LYS A 113 -6.32 10.68 -16.68
C LYS A 113 -5.40 11.56 -17.53
N ALA A 114 -4.18 11.80 -17.06
CA ALA A 114 -3.19 12.59 -17.79
C ALA A 114 -2.76 11.92 -19.10
N THR A 115 -2.50 10.61 -19.08
CA THR A 115 -2.14 9.85 -20.28
C THR A 115 -3.29 9.74 -21.27
N LEU A 116 -4.52 9.57 -20.81
CA LEU A 116 -5.72 9.54 -21.67
C LEU A 116 -5.94 10.90 -22.34
N LEU A 117 -5.75 12.00 -21.62
CA LEU A 117 -5.90 13.36 -22.12
C LEU A 117 -4.84 13.68 -23.19
N LEU A 118 -3.58 13.26 -22.96
CA LEU A 118 -2.49 13.36 -23.94
C LEU A 118 -2.80 12.55 -25.22
N LEU A 119 -3.31 11.34 -25.06
CA LEU A 119 -3.66 10.46 -26.19
C LEU A 119 -4.81 11.04 -27.01
N CYS A 120 -5.84 11.61 -26.37
CA CYS A 120 -6.92 12.31 -27.06
C CYS A 120 -6.42 13.55 -27.82
N ALA A 121 -5.52 14.33 -27.22
CA ALA A 121 -4.92 15.50 -27.88
C ALA A 121 -4.12 15.10 -29.11
N LEU A 122 -3.35 14.02 -29.05
CA LEU A 122 -2.57 13.48 -30.15
C LEU A 122 -3.46 13.01 -31.32
N ILE A 123 -4.57 12.34 -31.01
CA ILE A 123 -5.57 11.92 -32.02
C ILE A 123 -6.19 13.14 -32.71
N LEU A 124 -6.54 14.18 -31.96
CA LEU A 124 -7.11 15.42 -32.55
C LEU A 124 -6.11 16.10 -33.47
N ILE A 125 -4.82 16.17 -33.11
CA ILE A 125 -3.77 16.72 -33.96
C ILE A 125 -3.63 15.94 -35.28
N LEU A 126 -3.61 14.59 -35.18
CA LEU A 126 -3.53 13.72 -36.35
C LEU A 126 -4.76 13.88 -37.28
N CYS A 127 -5.96 13.98 -36.71
CA CYS A 127 -7.18 14.25 -37.49
C CYS A 127 -7.13 15.62 -38.18
N ALA A 128 -6.65 16.66 -37.49
CA ALA A 128 -6.49 17.99 -38.05
C ALA A 128 -5.48 18.01 -39.22
N LEU A 129 -4.34 17.36 -39.06
CA LEU A 129 -3.32 17.19 -40.10
C LEU A 129 -3.88 16.41 -41.31
N GLY A 130 -4.62 15.32 -41.06
CA GLY A 130 -5.29 14.53 -42.10
C GLY A 130 -6.30 15.37 -42.88
N PHE A 131 -7.09 16.18 -42.18
CA PHE A 131 -8.06 17.09 -42.81
C PHE A 131 -7.39 18.17 -43.68
N VAL A 132 -6.30 18.75 -43.21
CA VAL A 132 -5.51 19.73 -43.97
C VAL A 132 -4.90 19.09 -45.22
N THR A 133 -4.35 17.89 -45.15
CA THR A 133 -3.77 17.19 -46.32
C THR A 133 -4.85 16.80 -47.34
N LEU A 134 -6.03 16.40 -46.92
CA LEU A 134 -7.16 16.13 -47.82
C LEU A 134 -7.65 17.42 -48.51
N ARG A 135 -7.66 18.53 -47.80
CA ARG A 135 -8.10 19.83 -48.35
C ARG A 135 -7.07 20.45 -49.30
N CYS A 136 -5.78 20.32 -48.99
CA CYS A 136 -4.69 20.78 -49.89
C CYS A 136 -4.48 19.82 -51.07
N GLY A 137 -4.65 18.47 -50.87
CA GLY A 137 -4.52 17.48 -51.94
C GLY A 137 -5.58 17.58 -53.03
N GLY A 138 -6.82 18.00 -52.67
CA GLY A 138 -7.91 18.20 -53.62
C GLY A 138 -7.65 19.32 -54.64
N GLY A 139 -6.82 20.32 -54.32
CA GLY A 139 -6.46 21.43 -55.22
C GLY A 139 -5.44 21.04 -56.32
N LEU A 140 -4.57 20.07 -56.04
CA LEU A 140 -3.51 19.69 -56.99
C LEU A 140 -4.03 18.78 -58.13
N THR A 141 -5.00 17.93 -57.87
CA THR A 141 -5.57 16.99 -58.85
C THR A 141 -6.40 17.68 -59.90
N LEU A 142 -7.13 18.77 -59.55
CA LEU A 142 -7.93 19.56 -60.49
C LEU A 142 -7.04 20.38 -61.43
N ASN A 143 -5.91 20.86 -60.97
CA ASN A 143 -4.99 21.66 -61.78
C ASN A 143 -4.19 20.81 -62.78
N GLN A 144 -3.88 19.55 -62.44
CA GLN A 144 -3.28 18.60 -63.38
C GLN A 144 -4.25 18.17 -64.51
N ARG A 145 -5.52 17.94 -64.20
CA ARG A 145 -6.53 17.64 -65.24
C ARG A 145 -6.75 18.79 -66.21
N ARG A 146 -6.74 20.04 -65.76
CA ARG A 146 -6.84 21.23 -66.65
C ARG A 146 -5.63 21.34 -67.56
N ARG A 147 -4.43 21.00 -67.15
CA ARG A 147 -3.22 21.03 -67.98
C ARG A 147 -3.20 19.94 -69.05
N GLN A 148 -3.78 18.78 -68.80
CA GLN A 148 -3.87 17.71 -69.80
C GLN A 148 -4.92 17.99 -70.88
N MET A 149 -6.04 18.63 -70.55
CA MET A 149 -7.02 19.03 -71.56
C MET A 149 -6.53 20.17 -72.50
N LYS A 150 -5.63 21.01 -72.01
CA LYS A 150 -5.04 22.09 -72.86
C LYS A 150 -3.98 21.58 -73.84
N ARG A 151 -3.46 20.39 -73.70
CA ARG A 151 -2.48 19.71 -74.59
C ARG A 151 -3.11 18.93 -75.72
N ARG A 152 -4.45 18.74 -75.72
CA ARG A 152 -5.18 17.98 -76.74
C ARG A 152 -5.99 18.89 -77.72
N ARG A 153 -5.76 20.17 -77.63
CA ARG A 153 -6.19 21.12 -78.69
C ARG A 153 -4.90 21.74 -79.32
#